data_74215197525a16b9a263ea4097dbec93
#
_entry.id   74215197525a16b9a263ea4097dbec93
#
_cell.length_a   1.000
_cell.length_b   1.000
_cell.length_c   1.000
_cell.angle_alpha   90.00
_cell.angle_beta   90.00
_cell.angle_gamma   90.00
#
_symmetry.space_group_name_H-M   'P 1'
#
loop_
_entity.id
_entity.type
_entity.pdbx_description
1 polymer ?
#
loop_
_entity_poly.entity_id
_entity_poly.type
_entity_poly.pdbx_seq_one_letter_code
_entity_poly.pdbx_strand_id
1 'polypeptide(L)'
;MKKIFVLLVAVATMFAQDAFAQDKAPMTEAQRAEQKAKREQLMQTRLELLKTELALTDDQFAKFDPVYRKYRAEVHRVTSVNRDARMKKDQITNDNALKVVSARLANQILTATIKQNYLFEFAEVLEPLKVMKLYSVDEKVSREAMKIAKYRATAATLDKK
;
A
#
# COMPACT_ATOMS: atom_id res chain seq x y z
N MET A 1 -16.89 -72.52 -29.30
CA MET A 1 -17.39 -71.16 -29.50
C MET A 1 -17.63 -70.55 -28.15
N LYS A 2 -16.61 -69.89 -27.56
CA LYS A 2 -16.72 -69.20 -26.28
C LYS A 2 -16.15 -67.79 -26.44
N LYS A 3 -17.03 -66.82 -26.40
CA LYS A 3 -16.69 -65.38 -26.46
C LYS A 3 -16.13 -64.91 -25.13
N ILE A 4 -14.87 -64.52 -25.13
CA ILE A 4 -14.22 -63.91 -23.93
C ILE A 4 -14.45 -62.42 -24.03
N PHE A 5 -15.25 -61.87 -23.13
CA PHE A 5 -15.41 -60.44 -22.90
C PHE A 5 -14.24 -59.96 -22.03
N VAL A 6 -13.35 -59.18 -22.63
CA VAL A 6 -12.31 -58.49 -21.88
C VAL A 6 -12.91 -57.17 -21.39
N LEU A 7 -13.12 -57.08 -20.09
CA LEU A 7 -13.60 -55.86 -19.42
C LEU A 7 -12.37 -54.97 -19.10
N LEU A 8 -12.24 -53.90 -19.87
CA LEU A 8 -11.17 -52.93 -19.70
C LEU A 8 -11.63 -51.93 -18.64
N VAL A 9 -11.18 -52.13 -17.40
CA VAL A 9 -11.40 -51.17 -16.30
C VAL A 9 -10.41 -50.04 -16.45
N ALA A 10 -10.85 -48.90 -16.98
CA ALA A 10 -10.10 -47.68 -16.99
C ALA A 10 -10.17 -47.04 -15.58
N VAL A 11 -9.11 -47.21 -14.82
CA VAL A 11 -8.92 -46.47 -13.56
C VAL A 11 -8.54 -45.02 -13.90
N ALA A 12 -9.55 -44.14 -13.93
CA ALA A 12 -9.32 -42.71 -13.98
C ALA A 12 -8.85 -42.26 -12.61
N THR A 13 -7.52 -42.20 -12.40
CA THR A 13 -6.93 -41.49 -11.27
C THR A 13 -7.17 -40.00 -11.46
N MET A 14 -8.20 -39.45 -10.83
CA MET A 14 -8.38 -38.01 -10.66
C MET A 14 -7.29 -37.53 -9.72
N PHE A 15 -6.22 -36.98 -10.28
CA PHE A 15 -5.35 -36.05 -9.53
C PHE A 15 -6.15 -34.78 -9.31
N ALA A 16 -6.75 -34.65 -8.13
CA ALA A 16 -7.21 -33.38 -7.62
C ALA A 16 -5.94 -32.56 -7.32
N GLN A 17 -5.48 -31.82 -8.30
CA GLN A 17 -4.53 -30.73 -8.06
C GLN A 17 -5.32 -29.63 -7.37
N ASP A 18 -5.11 -29.48 -6.05
CA ASP A 18 -5.53 -28.32 -5.30
C ASP A 18 -4.84 -27.08 -5.85
N ALA A 19 -5.44 -26.52 -6.90
CA ALA A 19 -5.12 -25.20 -7.41
C ALA A 19 -5.73 -24.14 -6.49
N PHE A 20 -5.16 -23.95 -5.31
CA PHE A 20 -5.38 -22.74 -4.51
C PHE A 20 -4.57 -21.56 -5.06
N ALA A 21 -4.59 -21.34 -6.35
CA ALA A 21 -4.35 -20.04 -6.94
C ALA A 21 -5.72 -19.36 -7.04
N GLN A 22 -6.10 -18.60 -6.03
CA GLN A 22 -7.17 -17.62 -6.19
C GLN A 22 -6.66 -16.56 -7.18
N ASP A 23 -6.82 -16.84 -8.47
CA ASP A 23 -6.71 -15.87 -9.54
C ASP A 23 -7.78 -14.81 -9.29
N LYS A 24 -7.37 -13.74 -8.60
CA LYS A 24 -8.20 -12.53 -8.57
C LYS A 24 -8.33 -12.08 -10.00
N ALA A 25 -9.53 -12.19 -10.56
CA ALA A 25 -9.84 -11.69 -11.88
C ALA A 25 -9.21 -10.29 -12.07
N PRO A 26 -8.62 -10.01 -13.23
CA PRO A 26 -7.96 -8.73 -13.48
C PRO A 26 -8.97 -7.61 -13.24
N MET A 27 -8.54 -6.62 -12.45
CA MET A 27 -9.39 -5.48 -12.11
C MET A 27 -9.90 -4.80 -13.37
N THR A 28 -11.20 -4.53 -13.39
CA THR A 28 -11.84 -3.76 -14.48
C THR A 28 -11.27 -2.34 -14.54
N GLU A 29 -11.41 -1.69 -15.68
CA GLU A 29 -10.96 -0.32 -15.88
C GLU A 29 -11.66 0.65 -14.90
N ALA A 30 -12.95 0.48 -14.67
CA ALA A 30 -13.72 1.22 -13.68
C ALA A 30 -13.15 1.06 -12.25
N GLN A 31 -12.80 -0.16 -11.84
CA GLN A 31 -12.18 -0.42 -10.54
C GLN A 31 -10.80 0.22 -10.40
N ARG A 32 -10.01 0.25 -11.48
CA ARG A 32 -8.71 0.93 -11.50
C ARG A 32 -8.86 2.45 -11.37
N ALA A 33 -9.83 3.03 -12.09
CA ALA A 33 -10.15 4.46 -12.01
C ALA A 33 -10.60 4.85 -10.60
N GLU A 34 -11.49 4.07 -9.98
CA GLU A 34 -11.94 4.29 -8.61
C GLU A 34 -10.79 4.19 -7.59
N GLN A 35 -9.91 3.21 -7.74
CA GLN A 35 -8.73 3.11 -6.87
C GLN A 35 -7.77 4.28 -7.03
N LYS A 36 -7.58 4.75 -8.26
CA LYS A 36 -6.76 5.95 -8.54
C LYS A 36 -7.34 7.18 -7.86
N ALA A 37 -8.65 7.39 -8.00
CA ALA A 37 -9.36 8.49 -7.35
C ALA A 37 -9.25 8.45 -5.82
N LYS A 38 -9.43 7.29 -5.20
CA LYS A 38 -9.27 7.10 -3.75
C LYS A 38 -7.84 7.40 -3.27
N ARG A 39 -6.82 7.00 -4.04
CA ARG A 39 -5.41 7.31 -3.73
C ARG A 39 -5.13 8.80 -3.83
N GLU A 40 -5.65 9.45 -4.86
CA GLU A 40 -5.49 10.90 -5.05
C GLU A 40 -6.17 11.67 -3.91
N GLN A 41 -7.39 11.30 -3.55
CA GLN A 41 -8.11 11.93 -2.44
C GLN A 41 -7.34 11.76 -1.10
N LEU A 42 -6.78 10.58 -0.85
CA LEU A 42 -5.95 10.33 0.33
C LEU A 42 -4.67 11.18 0.31
N MET A 43 -4.03 11.33 -0.85
CA MET A 43 -2.85 12.19 -1.00
C MET A 43 -3.20 13.64 -0.75
N GLN A 44 -4.29 14.14 -1.33
CA GLN A 44 -4.75 15.51 -1.11
C GLN A 44 -5.04 15.79 0.36
N THR A 45 -5.73 14.88 1.05
CA THR A 45 -5.97 15.00 2.50
C THR A 45 -4.66 15.08 3.31
N ARG A 46 -3.64 14.30 2.95
CA ARG A 46 -2.32 14.40 3.60
C ARG A 46 -1.66 15.75 3.37
N LEU A 47 -1.69 16.23 2.15
CA LEU A 47 -1.09 17.52 1.78
C LEU A 47 -1.76 18.68 2.52
N GLU A 48 -3.07 18.67 2.63
CA GLU A 48 -3.82 19.68 3.41
C GLU A 48 -3.45 19.66 4.90
N LEU A 49 -3.36 18.46 5.49
CA LEU A 49 -2.91 18.31 6.88
C LEU A 49 -1.46 18.79 7.07
N LEU A 50 -0.56 18.45 6.13
CA LEU A 50 0.83 18.90 6.19
C LEU A 50 0.96 20.40 6.00
N LYS A 51 0.18 21.01 5.10
CA LYS A 51 0.13 22.46 4.92
C LYS A 51 -0.18 23.15 6.25
N THR A 52 -1.16 22.64 6.98
CA THR A 52 -1.56 23.17 8.29
C THR A 52 -0.50 22.90 9.37
N GLU A 53 -0.05 21.65 9.50
CA GLU A 53 0.91 21.26 10.54
C GLU A 53 2.28 21.97 10.40
N LEU A 54 2.73 22.21 9.16
CA LEU A 54 3.99 22.88 8.87
C LEU A 54 3.84 24.40 8.72
N ALA A 55 2.62 24.94 8.82
CA ALA A 55 2.29 26.35 8.58
C ALA A 55 2.91 26.83 7.26
N LEU A 56 2.61 26.14 6.14
CA LEU A 56 3.12 26.51 4.82
C LEU A 56 2.29 27.63 4.22
N THR A 57 2.97 28.65 3.66
CA THR A 57 2.33 29.60 2.77
C THR A 57 1.91 28.93 1.47
N ASP A 58 1.07 29.56 0.67
CA ASP A 58 0.62 29.00 -0.62
C ASP A 58 1.81 28.79 -1.57
N ASP A 59 2.76 29.72 -1.61
CA ASP A 59 3.98 29.59 -2.42
C ASP A 59 4.88 28.44 -1.96
N GLN A 60 5.06 28.28 -0.66
CA GLN A 60 5.81 27.14 -0.10
C GLN A 60 5.10 25.82 -0.40
N PHE A 61 3.78 25.79 -0.26
CA PHE A 61 2.99 24.61 -0.53
C PHE A 61 3.05 24.19 -2.00
N ALA A 62 2.97 25.15 -2.94
CA ALA A 62 3.08 24.90 -4.37
C ALA A 62 4.42 24.23 -4.76
N LYS A 63 5.53 24.62 -4.08
CA LYS A 63 6.85 24.00 -4.28
C LYS A 63 6.98 22.65 -3.56
N PHE A 64 6.38 22.52 -2.39
CA PHE A 64 6.44 21.31 -1.56
C PHE A 64 5.63 20.15 -2.13
N ASP A 65 4.42 20.40 -2.64
CA ASP A 65 3.50 19.36 -3.13
C ASP A 65 4.17 18.39 -4.13
N PRO A 66 4.80 18.82 -5.24
CA PRO A 66 5.40 17.90 -6.19
C PRO A 66 6.54 17.06 -5.59
N VAL A 67 7.34 17.62 -4.68
CA VAL A 67 8.42 16.89 -3.99
C VAL A 67 7.83 15.83 -3.07
N TYR A 68 6.83 16.19 -2.27
CA TYR A 68 6.18 15.25 -1.35
C TYR A 68 5.48 14.11 -2.08
N ARG A 69 4.82 14.37 -3.20
CA ARG A 69 4.20 13.34 -4.03
C ARG A 69 5.22 12.34 -4.56
N LYS A 70 6.36 12.81 -5.07
CA LYS A 70 7.47 11.92 -5.52
C LYS A 70 7.98 11.07 -4.37
N TYR A 71 8.30 11.68 -3.24
CA TYR A 71 8.71 10.98 -2.01
C TYR A 71 7.71 9.87 -1.63
N ARG A 72 6.43 10.17 -1.56
CA ARG A 72 5.40 9.20 -1.17
C ARG A 72 5.22 8.09 -2.21
N ALA A 73 5.33 8.41 -3.49
CA ALA A 73 5.28 7.41 -4.56
C ALA A 73 6.45 6.41 -4.43
N GLU A 74 7.65 6.89 -4.12
CA GLU A 74 8.82 6.03 -3.96
C GLU A 74 8.73 5.16 -2.72
N VAL A 75 8.34 5.71 -1.57
CA VAL A 75 8.06 4.93 -0.35
C VAL A 75 7.02 3.85 -0.63
N HIS A 76 5.93 4.20 -1.33
CA HIS A 76 4.91 3.22 -1.70
C HIS A 76 5.46 2.13 -2.62
N ARG A 77 6.25 2.49 -3.62
CA ARG A 77 6.87 1.54 -4.57
C ARG A 77 7.68 0.48 -3.84
N VAL A 78 8.60 0.88 -2.96
CA VAL A 78 9.49 -0.08 -2.27
C VAL A 78 8.75 -0.90 -1.21
N THR A 79 7.81 -0.30 -0.47
CA THR A 79 7.08 -1.02 0.59
C THR A 79 5.97 -1.92 0.03
N SER A 80 5.50 -1.68 -1.21
CA SER A 80 4.45 -2.49 -1.83
C SER A 80 4.97 -3.79 -2.44
N VAL A 81 6.25 -3.89 -2.79
CA VAL A 81 6.84 -5.08 -3.42
C VAL A 81 6.93 -6.24 -2.45
N ASN A 82 7.26 -5.98 -1.19
CA ASN A 82 7.47 -7.02 -0.19
C ASN A 82 6.13 -7.51 0.39
N ARG A 83 5.63 -8.64 -0.11
CA ARG A 83 4.35 -9.23 0.33
C ARG A 83 4.40 -9.69 1.78
N ASP A 84 5.51 -10.28 2.20
CA ASP A 84 5.67 -10.82 3.56
C ASP A 84 5.58 -9.71 4.61
N ALA A 85 6.15 -8.54 4.34
CA ALA A 85 6.04 -7.38 5.24
C ALA A 85 4.58 -6.94 5.51
N ARG A 86 3.67 -7.21 4.57
CA ARG A 86 2.25 -6.82 4.62
C ARG A 86 1.33 -7.92 5.16
N MET A 87 1.91 -9.05 5.54
CA MET A 87 1.14 -10.17 6.09
C MET A 87 0.37 -9.75 7.34
N LYS A 88 -0.91 -10.09 7.39
CA LYS A 88 -1.78 -9.78 8.54
C LYS A 88 -1.43 -10.64 9.74
N LYS A 89 -1.76 -10.17 10.93
CA LYS A 89 -1.43 -10.84 12.19
C LYS A 89 -1.96 -12.29 12.26
N ASP A 90 -3.16 -12.51 11.75
CA ASP A 90 -3.84 -13.81 11.69
C ASP A 90 -3.21 -14.80 10.69
N GLN A 91 -2.35 -14.33 9.80
CA GLN A 91 -1.62 -15.12 8.81
C GLN A 91 -0.18 -15.44 9.24
N ILE A 92 0.28 -14.89 10.38
CA ILE A 92 1.63 -15.09 10.88
C ILE A 92 1.66 -16.33 11.78
N THR A 93 2.50 -17.29 11.43
CA THR A 93 2.75 -18.54 12.15
C THR A 93 4.20 -18.60 12.62
N ASN A 94 4.54 -19.58 13.47
CA ASN A 94 5.93 -19.79 13.87
C ASN A 94 6.87 -20.02 12.67
N ASP A 95 6.40 -20.69 11.62
CA ASP A 95 7.22 -21.05 10.45
C ASP A 95 7.56 -19.82 9.58
N ASN A 96 6.70 -18.81 9.56
CA ASN A 96 6.89 -17.61 8.71
C ASN A 96 7.25 -16.34 9.50
N ALA A 97 7.20 -16.38 10.84
CA ALA A 97 7.39 -15.18 11.68
C ALA A 97 8.73 -14.48 11.43
N LEU A 98 9.84 -15.21 11.36
CA LEU A 98 11.17 -14.62 11.11
C LEU A 98 11.26 -14.00 9.71
N LYS A 99 10.66 -14.63 8.70
CA LYS A 99 10.58 -14.09 7.35
C LYS A 99 9.79 -12.79 7.30
N VAL A 100 8.67 -12.73 8.02
CA VAL A 100 7.85 -11.51 8.14
C VAL A 100 8.61 -10.39 8.85
N VAL A 101 9.29 -10.69 9.94
CA VAL A 101 10.11 -9.70 10.68
C VAL A 101 11.24 -9.17 9.80
N SER A 102 12.00 -10.07 9.15
CA SER A 102 13.07 -9.68 8.22
C SER A 102 12.56 -8.75 7.11
N ALA A 103 11.42 -9.10 6.50
CA ALA A 103 10.79 -8.30 5.46
C ALA A 103 10.36 -6.90 5.96
N ARG A 104 9.83 -6.82 7.19
CA ARG A 104 9.47 -5.52 7.80
C ARG A 104 10.68 -4.65 8.10
N LEU A 105 11.76 -5.25 8.62
CA LEU A 105 13.02 -4.54 8.85
C LEU A 105 13.63 -4.03 7.54
N ALA A 106 13.63 -4.85 6.49
CA ALA A 106 14.08 -4.41 5.15
C ALA A 106 13.26 -3.20 4.65
N ASN A 107 11.94 -3.21 4.80
CA ASN A 107 11.10 -2.06 4.44
C ASN A 107 11.41 -0.81 5.29
N GLN A 108 11.74 -0.95 6.57
CA GLN A 108 12.14 0.17 7.42
C GLN A 108 13.45 0.78 6.94
N ILE A 109 14.45 -0.05 6.64
CA ILE A 109 15.75 0.40 6.09
C ILE A 109 15.54 1.15 4.78
N LEU A 110 14.81 0.57 3.82
CA LEU A 110 14.52 1.20 2.54
C LEU A 110 13.77 2.53 2.71
N THR A 111 12.82 2.59 3.62
CA THR A 111 12.09 3.83 3.91
C THR A 111 13.00 4.89 4.53
N ALA A 112 13.91 4.49 5.43
CA ALA A 112 14.89 5.42 6.02
C ALA A 112 15.86 5.96 4.96
N THR A 113 16.32 5.11 4.05
CA THR A 113 17.18 5.52 2.92
C THR A 113 16.46 6.52 2.01
N ILE A 114 15.19 6.28 1.67
CA ILE A 114 14.41 7.23 0.87
C ILE A 114 14.25 8.57 1.62
N LYS A 115 13.94 8.53 2.90
CA LYS A 115 13.87 9.76 3.72
C LYS A 115 15.17 10.54 3.68
N GLN A 116 16.31 9.85 3.77
CA GLN A 116 17.62 10.47 3.69
C GLN A 116 17.89 11.09 2.31
N ASN A 117 17.52 10.42 1.24
CA ASN A 117 17.69 10.95 -0.12
C ASN A 117 16.85 12.20 -0.37
N TYR A 118 15.60 12.23 0.15
CA TYR A 118 14.72 13.39 0.02
C TYR A 118 15.00 14.53 0.99
N LEU A 119 15.93 14.36 1.96
CA LEU A 119 16.26 15.38 2.93
C LEU A 119 16.66 16.70 2.27
N PHE A 120 17.54 16.66 1.29
CA PHE A 120 18.04 17.84 0.58
C PHE A 120 17.00 18.41 -0.37
N GLU A 121 16.22 17.57 -1.08
CA GLU A 121 15.12 18.03 -1.94
C GLU A 121 14.06 18.80 -1.13
N PHE A 122 13.75 18.35 0.09
CA PHE A 122 12.87 19.12 1.00
C PHE A 122 13.53 20.38 1.50
N ALA A 123 14.83 20.39 1.76
CA ALA A 123 15.55 21.58 2.21
C ALA A 123 15.67 22.69 1.13
N GLU A 124 15.51 22.34 -0.15
CA GLU A 124 15.41 23.32 -1.23
C GLU A 124 14.09 24.10 -1.23
N VAL A 125 13.03 23.52 -0.67
CA VAL A 125 11.66 24.09 -0.69
C VAL A 125 11.12 24.47 0.66
N LEU A 126 11.74 24.01 1.76
CA LEU A 126 11.35 24.26 3.14
C LEU A 126 12.57 24.72 3.96
N GLU A 127 12.31 25.53 4.95
CA GLU A 127 13.29 25.84 5.99
C GLU A 127 13.70 24.59 6.79
N PRO A 128 14.95 24.47 7.26
CA PRO A 128 15.43 23.27 7.97
C PRO A 128 14.56 22.84 9.16
N LEU A 129 14.01 23.77 9.94
CA LEU A 129 13.10 23.45 11.04
C LEU A 129 11.78 22.85 10.55
N LYS A 130 11.27 23.29 9.41
CA LYS A 130 10.07 22.69 8.78
C LYS A 130 10.36 21.29 8.23
N VAL A 131 11.55 21.05 7.69
CA VAL A 131 11.98 19.71 7.26
C VAL A 131 12.07 18.77 8.48
N MET A 132 12.68 19.19 9.56
CA MET A 132 12.72 18.41 10.81
C MET A 132 11.30 18.10 11.31
N LYS A 133 10.42 19.08 11.31
CA LYS A 133 9.02 18.91 11.72
C LYS A 133 8.28 17.95 10.76
N LEU A 134 8.49 18.06 9.43
CA LEU A 134 7.92 17.15 8.46
C LEU A 134 8.20 15.68 8.81
N TYR A 135 9.46 15.32 9.04
CA TYR A 135 9.82 13.95 9.38
C TYR A 135 9.26 13.47 10.73
N SER A 136 9.04 14.37 11.68
CA SER A 136 8.42 14.04 12.96
C SER A 136 6.91 13.80 12.85
N VAL A 137 6.21 14.52 11.97
CA VAL A 137 4.75 14.46 11.87
C VAL A 137 4.22 13.60 10.70
N ASP A 138 5.03 13.25 9.69
CA ASP A 138 4.61 12.55 8.46
C ASP A 138 3.83 11.26 8.74
N GLU A 139 4.28 10.49 9.71
CA GLU A 139 3.60 9.23 10.07
C GLU A 139 2.26 9.49 10.79
N LYS A 140 2.22 10.48 11.70
CA LYS A 140 0.98 10.90 12.39
C LYS A 140 -0.04 11.39 11.36
N VAL A 141 0.37 12.29 10.46
CA VAL A 141 -0.46 12.83 9.39
C VAL A 141 -0.95 11.72 8.45
N SER A 142 -0.08 10.78 8.09
CA SER A 142 -0.47 9.65 7.25
C SER A 142 -1.55 8.78 7.89
N ARG A 143 -1.47 8.53 9.19
CA ARG A 143 -2.50 7.79 9.94
C ARG A 143 -3.81 8.57 10.02
N GLU A 144 -3.74 9.86 10.27
CA GLU A 144 -4.92 10.72 10.37
C GLU A 144 -5.66 10.84 9.03
N ALA A 145 -4.93 11.06 7.95
CA ALA A 145 -5.51 11.08 6.61
C ALA A 145 -6.22 9.77 6.25
N MET A 146 -5.67 8.62 6.68
CA MET A 146 -6.33 7.33 6.47
C MET A 146 -7.63 7.20 7.30
N LYS A 147 -7.68 7.72 8.51
CA LYS A 147 -8.91 7.74 9.32
C LYS A 147 -9.98 8.60 8.66
N ILE A 148 -9.62 9.81 8.21
CA ILE A 148 -10.53 10.72 7.51
C ILE A 148 -11.08 10.06 6.23
N ALA A 149 -10.21 9.44 5.41
CA ALA A 149 -10.62 8.75 4.20
C ALA A 149 -11.57 7.59 4.49
N LYS A 150 -11.31 6.81 5.53
CA LYS A 150 -12.18 5.72 5.97
C LYS A 150 -13.55 6.24 6.45
N TYR A 151 -13.56 7.31 7.23
CA TYR A 151 -14.81 7.93 7.72
C TYR A 151 -15.67 8.45 6.56
N ARG A 152 -15.07 9.17 5.60
CA ARG A 152 -15.77 9.64 4.38
C ARG A 152 -16.35 8.48 3.57
N ALA A 153 -15.62 7.39 3.41
CA ALA A 153 -16.11 6.21 2.70
C ALA A 153 -17.32 5.57 3.40
N THR A 154 -17.33 5.52 4.75
CA THR A 154 -18.45 4.98 5.53
C THR A 154 -19.68 5.90 5.42
N ALA A 155 -19.51 7.21 5.54
CA ALA A 155 -20.59 8.18 5.40
C ALA A 155 -21.27 8.08 4.01
N ALA A 156 -20.46 8.02 2.94
CA ALA A 156 -20.97 7.89 1.57
C ALA A 156 -21.74 6.57 1.30
N THR A 157 -21.56 5.54 2.13
CA THR A 157 -22.35 4.29 2.03
C THR A 157 -23.66 4.36 2.77
N LEU A 158 -23.78 5.23 3.80
CA LEU A 158 -25.02 5.46 4.55
C LEU A 158 -26.01 6.34 3.77
N ASP A 159 -25.51 7.34 3.04
CA ASP A 159 -26.33 8.25 2.23
C ASP A 159 -26.96 7.56 0.99
N LYS A 160 -26.51 6.36 0.65
CA LYS A 160 -27.06 5.58 -0.49
C LYS A 160 -28.12 4.55 -0.10
N LYS A 161 -28.48 4.48 1.16
CA LYS A 161 -29.54 3.60 1.68
C LYS A 161 -30.81 4.40 2.00
#